data_8cfc1af6d1b5ef6f17d9e4466d125e9a
#
_entry.id   8cfc1af6d1b5ef6f17d9e4466d125e9a
#
_cell.length_a   1.000
_cell.length_b   1.000
_cell.length_c   1.000
_cell.angle_alpha   90.00
_cell.angle_beta   90.00
_cell.angle_gamma   90.00
#
_symmetry.space_group_name_H-M   'P 1'
#
loop_
_entity.id
_entity.type
_entity.pdbx_description
1 polymer ?
#
loop_
_entity_poly.entity_id
_entity_poly.type
_entity_poly.pdbx_seq_one_letter_code
_entity_poly.pdbx_strand_id
1 'polypeptide(L)'
;AHDITFEVQPGRIFGLLGPNGAGKSTTFRMLCGLSRPTEGECFVAGMNLLTAGGAARAKLGYMAQKFSLYGELTVQQNMRLMADLYGLERGRVKPRIEQLVEALDLETFRDVRAFNLPLGQKQRLAMACATLHEPPVLFLDEPTSGVDPRTRREFWKHINAMTQNGVAVLVTTHFMEEAEYCDEIALVFQGGIIARGTPDELKGKAPGAAKNGGAADMTLEEAFIAYIEEVQRKGGHA
;
A
#
# COMPACT_ATOMS: atom_id res chain seq x y z
N ALA A 1 10.30 -0.74 14.36
CA ALA A 1 9.71 -2.02 13.95
C ALA A 1 10.56 -3.14 14.52
N HIS A 2 9.93 -4.15 15.13
CA HIS A 2 10.60 -5.32 15.71
C HIS A 2 9.71 -6.55 15.46
N ASP A 3 10.35 -7.71 15.25
CA ASP A 3 9.71 -9.02 15.05
C ASP A 3 8.56 -9.02 14.02
N ILE A 4 8.79 -8.29 12.91
CA ILE A 4 7.82 -8.23 11.82
C ILE A 4 8.12 -9.32 10.80
N THR A 5 7.23 -10.32 10.73
CA THR A 5 7.31 -11.40 9.75
C THR A 5 5.98 -11.57 9.03
N PHE A 6 5.99 -11.42 7.71
CA PHE A 6 4.84 -11.68 6.85
C PHE A 6 5.30 -11.97 5.41
N GLU A 7 4.39 -12.53 4.64
CA GLU A 7 4.56 -12.79 3.22
C GLU A 7 3.32 -12.33 2.48
N VAL A 8 3.51 -11.76 1.29
CA VAL A 8 2.43 -11.33 0.39
C VAL A 8 2.49 -12.15 -0.88
N GLN A 9 1.45 -12.91 -1.14
CA GLN A 9 1.35 -13.77 -2.32
C GLN A 9 1.01 -12.94 -3.58
N PRO A 10 1.47 -13.36 -4.78
CA PRO A 10 1.02 -12.78 -6.03
C PRO A 10 -0.52 -12.78 -6.14
N GLY A 11 -1.08 -11.69 -6.65
CA GLY A 11 -2.52 -11.53 -6.81
C GLY A 11 -3.28 -11.29 -5.51
N ARG A 12 -2.61 -10.93 -4.43
CA ARG A 12 -3.21 -10.63 -3.13
C ARG A 12 -2.93 -9.20 -2.67
N ILE A 13 -3.86 -8.67 -1.89
CA ILE A 13 -3.74 -7.40 -1.19
C ILE A 13 -3.48 -7.68 0.28
N PHE A 14 -2.33 -7.23 0.78
CA PHE A 14 -1.96 -7.30 2.18
C PHE A 14 -1.96 -5.91 2.81
N GLY A 15 -2.72 -5.73 3.89
CA GLY A 15 -2.84 -4.47 4.61
C GLY A 15 -1.96 -4.42 5.86
N LEU A 16 -1.18 -3.36 6.04
CA LEU A 16 -0.59 -3.01 7.35
C LEU A 16 -1.47 -1.93 7.98
N LEU A 17 -2.28 -2.32 8.95
CA LEU A 17 -3.24 -1.46 9.63
C LEU A 17 -2.71 -1.06 11.01
N GLY A 18 -2.79 0.21 11.35
CA GLY A 18 -2.38 0.68 12.67
C GLY A 18 -2.32 2.20 12.77
N PRO A 19 -2.22 2.76 13.98
CA PRO A 19 -2.18 4.19 14.20
C PRO A 19 -0.88 4.81 13.67
N ASN A 20 -0.86 6.14 13.62
CA ASN A 20 0.36 6.88 13.28
C ASN A 20 1.45 6.58 14.32
N GLY A 21 2.68 6.38 13.85
CA GLY A 21 3.80 6.01 14.71
C GLY A 21 3.90 4.51 15.06
N ALA A 22 2.94 3.66 14.65
CA ALA A 22 2.98 2.22 14.94
C ALA A 22 4.13 1.44 14.28
N GLY A 23 4.91 2.06 13.37
CA GLY A 23 6.03 1.41 12.68
C GLY A 23 5.74 1.02 11.22
N LYS A 24 4.53 1.25 10.69
CA LYS A 24 4.16 0.95 9.31
C LYS A 24 5.14 1.53 8.28
N SER A 25 5.35 2.84 8.30
CA SER A 25 6.26 3.51 7.35
C SER A 25 7.71 3.08 7.51
N THR A 26 8.16 2.69 8.70
CA THR A 26 9.50 2.13 8.92
C THR A 26 9.64 0.78 8.22
N THR A 27 8.65 -0.10 8.38
CA THR A 27 8.59 -1.40 7.68
C THR A 27 8.57 -1.20 6.15
N PHE A 28 7.75 -0.26 5.67
CA PHE A 28 7.71 0.10 4.25
C PHE A 28 9.06 0.57 3.72
N ARG A 29 9.76 1.44 4.45
CA ARG A 29 11.09 1.92 4.05
C ARG A 29 12.11 0.80 3.95
N MET A 30 12.05 -0.19 4.84
CA MET A 30 12.89 -1.38 4.75
C MET A 30 12.56 -2.22 3.52
N LEU A 31 11.27 -2.45 3.24
CA LEU A 31 10.79 -3.19 2.08
C LEU A 31 11.02 -2.47 0.74
N CYS A 32 11.16 -1.14 0.74
CA CYS A 32 11.60 -0.36 -0.42
C CYS A 32 13.13 -0.32 -0.58
N GLY A 33 13.89 -0.91 0.35
CA GLY A 33 15.35 -0.83 0.38
C GLY A 33 15.89 0.58 0.68
N LEU A 34 15.07 1.44 1.29
CA LEU A 34 15.44 2.79 1.72
C LEU A 34 16.08 2.81 3.12
N SER A 35 15.87 1.76 3.89
CA SER A 35 16.49 1.52 5.20
C SER A 35 16.91 0.06 5.29
N ARG A 36 18.01 -0.21 5.99
CA ARG A 36 18.41 -1.60 6.27
C ARG A 36 17.74 -2.05 7.57
N PRO A 37 17.18 -3.27 7.64
CA PRO A 37 16.82 -3.86 8.93
C PRO A 37 18.08 -4.09 9.78
N THR A 38 17.95 -3.99 11.09
CA THR A 38 19.04 -4.30 12.04
C THR A 38 19.33 -5.80 12.03
N GLU A 39 18.26 -6.59 11.96
CA GLU A 39 18.27 -8.05 11.89
C GLU A 39 17.17 -8.53 10.93
N GLY A 40 17.28 -9.77 10.47
CA GLY A 40 16.35 -10.37 9.54
C GLY A 40 16.61 -10.03 8.07
N GLU A 41 15.71 -10.46 7.21
CA GLU A 41 15.83 -10.34 5.76
C GLU A 41 14.55 -9.81 5.13
N CYS A 42 14.72 -9.09 4.02
CA CYS A 42 13.61 -8.58 3.21
C CYS A 42 13.76 -9.06 1.77
N PHE A 43 12.71 -9.69 1.24
CA PHE A 43 12.65 -10.15 -0.14
C PHE A 43 11.53 -9.43 -0.90
N VAL A 44 11.81 -9.03 -2.13
CA VAL A 44 10.82 -8.48 -3.07
C VAL A 44 10.94 -9.23 -4.39
N ALA A 45 9.85 -9.80 -4.87
CA ALA A 45 9.82 -10.64 -6.07
C ALA A 45 10.94 -11.72 -6.07
N GLY A 46 11.15 -12.39 -4.91
CA GLY A 46 12.18 -13.43 -4.72
C GLY A 46 13.61 -12.91 -4.59
N MET A 47 13.84 -11.60 -4.63
CA MET A 47 15.17 -10.99 -4.55
C MET A 47 15.41 -10.39 -3.15
N ASN A 48 16.53 -10.76 -2.53
CA ASN A 48 16.93 -10.18 -1.25
C ASN A 48 17.37 -8.72 -1.45
N LEU A 49 16.73 -7.79 -0.74
CA LEU A 49 16.98 -6.35 -0.83
C LEU A 49 18.38 -5.94 -0.36
N LEU A 50 19.00 -6.72 0.51
CA LEU A 50 20.35 -6.43 1.02
C LEU A 50 21.43 -6.72 -0.02
N THR A 51 21.24 -7.75 -0.85
CA THR A 51 22.24 -8.22 -1.82
C THR A 51 21.92 -7.82 -3.26
N ALA A 52 20.64 -7.75 -3.63
CA ALA A 52 20.18 -7.46 -4.98
C ALA A 52 19.28 -6.19 -5.04
N GLY A 53 19.51 -5.21 -4.16
CA GLY A 53 18.63 -4.07 -3.94
C GLY A 53 18.27 -3.26 -5.20
N GLY A 54 19.18 -3.08 -6.15
CA GLY A 54 18.89 -2.41 -7.42
C GLY A 54 17.90 -3.19 -8.29
N ALA A 55 18.14 -4.48 -8.49
CA ALA A 55 17.28 -5.37 -9.26
C ALA A 55 15.90 -5.57 -8.59
N ALA A 56 15.89 -5.70 -7.26
CA ALA A 56 14.65 -5.82 -6.49
C ALA A 56 13.79 -4.54 -6.61
N ARG A 57 14.40 -3.35 -6.49
CA ARG A 57 13.67 -2.07 -6.67
C ARG A 57 13.12 -1.88 -8.08
N ALA A 58 13.78 -2.40 -9.10
CA ALA A 58 13.26 -2.36 -10.48
C ALA A 58 11.98 -3.21 -10.67
N LYS A 59 11.70 -4.13 -9.74
CA LYS A 59 10.48 -4.97 -9.71
C LYS A 59 9.38 -4.38 -8.81
N LEU A 60 9.60 -3.21 -8.24
CA LEU A 60 8.73 -2.61 -7.25
C LEU A 60 8.13 -1.32 -7.80
N GLY A 61 6.81 -1.22 -7.79
CA GLY A 61 6.10 0.05 -7.88
C GLY A 61 5.90 0.63 -6.47
N TYR A 62 6.14 1.92 -6.30
CA TYR A 62 5.99 2.58 -5.00
C TYR A 62 5.20 3.88 -5.12
N MET A 63 4.17 4.00 -4.31
CA MET A 63 3.39 5.21 -4.14
C MET A 63 3.55 5.71 -2.69
N ALA A 64 4.19 6.86 -2.53
CA ALA A 64 4.41 7.47 -1.23
C ALA A 64 3.16 8.18 -0.71
N GLN A 65 2.99 8.24 0.62
CA GLN A 65 1.91 8.97 1.30
C GLN A 65 1.83 10.45 0.87
N LYS A 66 2.99 11.12 0.82
CA LYS A 66 3.06 12.50 0.34
C LYS A 66 3.30 12.50 -1.17
N PHE A 67 2.58 13.36 -1.88
CA PHE A 67 2.79 13.56 -3.32
C PHE A 67 4.27 13.88 -3.58
N SER A 68 4.96 12.97 -4.25
CA SER A 68 6.42 12.99 -4.44
C SER A 68 6.84 13.22 -5.90
N LEU A 69 5.88 13.46 -6.78
CA LEU A 69 6.14 13.74 -8.19
C LEU A 69 6.48 15.21 -8.43
N TYR A 70 6.99 15.50 -9.62
CA TYR A 70 7.44 16.83 -9.99
C TYR A 70 6.26 17.78 -10.27
N GLY A 71 5.98 18.68 -9.33
CA GLY A 71 4.83 19.58 -9.36
C GLY A 71 4.78 20.50 -10.56
N GLU A 72 5.95 20.95 -11.05
CA GLU A 72 6.08 21.85 -12.22
C GLU A 72 5.89 21.14 -13.57
N LEU A 73 6.04 19.82 -13.59
CA LEU A 73 5.80 19.02 -14.79
C LEU A 73 4.29 18.73 -14.92
N THR A 74 3.83 18.62 -16.17
CA THR A 74 2.46 18.16 -16.45
C THR A 74 2.30 16.68 -16.12
N VAL A 75 1.05 16.18 -16.10
CA VAL A 75 0.75 14.76 -15.98
C VAL A 75 1.56 13.93 -16.97
N GLN A 76 1.48 14.29 -18.27
CA GLN A 76 2.18 13.58 -19.32
C GLN A 76 3.71 13.64 -19.17
N GLN A 77 4.25 14.78 -18.76
CA GLN A 77 5.69 14.94 -18.54
C GLN A 77 6.18 14.11 -17.35
N ASN A 78 5.43 14.06 -16.24
CA ASN A 78 5.74 13.19 -15.10
C ASN A 78 5.78 11.72 -15.52
N MET A 79 4.76 11.25 -16.24
CA MET A 79 4.70 9.87 -16.70
C MET A 79 5.85 9.54 -17.66
N ARG A 80 6.19 10.46 -18.57
CA ARG A 80 7.31 10.26 -19.49
C ARG A 80 8.64 10.19 -18.76
N LEU A 81 8.87 11.08 -17.79
CA LEU A 81 10.08 11.07 -16.97
C LEU A 81 10.20 9.74 -16.19
N MET A 82 9.10 9.26 -15.61
CA MET A 82 9.10 7.99 -14.89
C MET A 82 9.36 6.80 -15.83
N ALA A 83 8.81 6.83 -17.07
CA ALA A 83 9.12 5.82 -18.07
C ALA A 83 10.62 5.75 -18.41
N ASP A 84 11.25 6.91 -18.55
CA ASP A 84 12.68 7.00 -18.82
C ASP A 84 13.51 6.50 -17.62
N LEU A 85 13.11 6.87 -16.39
CA LEU A 85 13.77 6.44 -15.16
C LEU A 85 13.67 4.94 -14.91
N TYR A 86 12.54 4.31 -15.23
CA TYR A 86 12.36 2.86 -15.18
C TYR A 86 12.93 2.12 -16.39
N GLY A 87 13.49 2.84 -17.38
CA GLY A 87 14.11 2.24 -18.55
C GLY A 87 13.13 1.56 -19.50
N LEU A 88 11.90 2.07 -19.61
CA LEU A 88 10.94 1.54 -20.58
C LEU A 88 11.47 1.69 -22.00
N GLU A 89 11.31 0.63 -22.80
CA GLU A 89 11.64 0.66 -24.20
C GLU A 89 10.86 1.77 -24.92
N ARG A 90 11.54 2.57 -25.75
CA ARG A 90 10.97 3.76 -26.41
C ARG A 90 9.66 3.48 -27.15
N GLY A 91 9.55 2.31 -27.81
CA GLY A 91 8.35 1.91 -28.52
C GLY A 91 7.15 1.62 -27.60
N ARG A 92 7.37 1.28 -26.35
CA ARG A 92 6.33 0.97 -25.34
C ARG A 92 5.88 2.20 -24.56
N VAL A 93 6.68 3.26 -24.46
CA VAL A 93 6.39 4.43 -23.61
C VAL A 93 5.05 5.07 -23.96
N LYS A 94 4.85 5.45 -25.23
CA LYS A 94 3.62 6.14 -25.63
C LYS A 94 2.38 5.28 -25.45
N PRO A 95 2.30 4.03 -25.97
CA PRO A 95 1.13 3.17 -25.75
C PRO A 95 0.82 2.95 -24.26
N ARG A 96 1.85 2.79 -23.43
CA ARG A 96 1.66 2.56 -21.99
C ARG A 96 1.12 3.79 -21.26
N ILE A 97 1.62 4.99 -21.60
CA ILE A 97 1.08 6.24 -21.05
C ILE A 97 -0.38 6.41 -21.44
N GLU A 98 -0.73 6.21 -22.73
CA GLU A 98 -2.12 6.31 -23.21
C GLU A 98 -3.04 5.36 -22.42
N GLN A 99 -2.64 4.11 -22.27
CA GLN A 99 -3.39 3.12 -21.52
C GLN A 99 -3.64 3.54 -20.06
N LEU A 100 -2.62 4.07 -19.37
CA LEU A 100 -2.76 4.47 -17.97
C LEU A 100 -3.55 5.77 -17.81
N VAL A 101 -3.41 6.70 -18.74
CA VAL A 101 -4.19 7.95 -18.78
C VAL A 101 -5.67 7.64 -18.91
N GLU A 102 -6.04 6.74 -19.82
CA GLU A 102 -7.42 6.27 -19.99
C GLU A 102 -7.92 5.50 -18.75
N ALA A 103 -7.15 4.49 -18.31
CA ALA A 103 -7.54 3.64 -17.17
C ALA A 103 -7.74 4.41 -15.86
N LEU A 104 -7.05 5.54 -15.67
CA LEU A 104 -7.06 6.34 -14.44
C LEU A 104 -7.78 7.69 -14.59
N ASP A 105 -8.56 7.89 -15.68
CA ASP A 105 -9.33 9.11 -15.97
C ASP A 105 -8.47 10.39 -15.88
N LEU A 106 -7.31 10.38 -16.52
CA LEU A 106 -6.35 11.50 -16.53
C LEU A 106 -6.34 12.29 -17.85
N GLU A 107 -7.19 11.94 -18.84
CA GLU A 107 -7.18 12.52 -20.20
C GLU A 107 -7.31 14.04 -20.16
N THR A 108 -8.26 14.56 -19.41
CA THR A 108 -8.54 15.99 -19.32
C THR A 108 -7.46 16.77 -18.56
N PHE A 109 -6.58 16.05 -17.86
CA PHE A 109 -5.51 16.63 -17.05
C PHE A 109 -4.12 16.48 -17.67
N ARG A 110 -3.99 15.90 -18.88
CA ARG A 110 -2.69 15.60 -19.51
C ARG A 110 -1.68 16.74 -19.45
N ASP A 111 -2.14 17.92 -19.79
CA ASP A 111 -1.30 19.12 -19.92
C ASP A 111 -1.36 20.01 -18.67
N VAL A 112 -2.07 19.56 -17.64
CA VAL A 112 -2.14 20.28 -16.35
C VAL A 112 -0.88 19.95 -15.55
N ARG A 113 -0.25 20.99 -14.98
CA ARG A 113 0.87 20.80 -14.04
C ARG A 113 0.42 20.03 -12.80
N ALA A 114 1.23 19.08 -12.34
CA ALA A 114 0.89 18.21 -11.24
C ALA A 114 0.60 18.99 -9.94
N PHE A 115 1.24 20.13 -9.71
CA PHE A 115 0.95 21.01 -8.59
C PHE A 115 -0.51 21.49 -8.57
N ASN A 116 -1.09 21.77 -9.72
CA ASN A 116 -2.45 22.31 -9.87
C ASN A 116 -3.55 21.25 -9.88
N LEU A 117 -3.20 19.96 -9.83
CA LEU A 117 -4.18 18.88 -9.80
C LEU A 117 -4.94 18.87 -8.47
N PRO A 118 -6.25 18.55 -8.49
CA PRO A 118 -6.99 18.14 -7.30
C PRO A 118 -6.33 16.91 -6.65
N LEU A 119 -6.52 16.73 -5.34
CA LEU A 119 -5.86 15.66 -4.59
C LEU A 119 -6.13 14.28 -5.19
N GLY A 120 -7.37 13.95 -5.53
CA GLY A 120 -7.71 12.67 -6.15
C GLY A 120 -6.97 12.42 -7.47
N GLN A 121 -6.77 13.47 -8.28
CA GLN A 121 -6.02 13.36 -9.54
C GLN A 121 -4.51 13.25 -9.29
N LYS A 122 -3.99 13.87 -8.23
CA LYS A 122 -2.60 13.64 -7.77
C LYS A 122 -2.36 12.19 -7.40
N GLN A 123 -3.30 11.57 -6.69
CA GLN A 123 -3.21 10.17 -6.31
C GLN A 123 -3.28 9.24 -7.53
N ARG A 124 -4.18 9.52 -8.49
CA ARG A 124 -4.25 8.77 -9.75
C ARG A 124 -2.96 8.90 -10.57
N LEU A 125 -2.38 10.09 -10.67
CA LEU A 125 -1.09 10.29 -11.32
C LEU A 125 0.03 9.53 -10.60
N ALA A 126 0.05 9.54 -9.26
CA ALA A 126 1.05 8.80 -8.49
C ALA A 126 0.93 7.29 -8.73
N MET A 127 -0.31 6.75 -8.79
CA MET A 127 -0.55 5.35 -9.15
C MET A 127 -0.10 5.05 -10.59
N ALA A 128 -0.45 5.90 -11.55
CA ALA A 128 0.00 5.75 -12.93
C ALA A 128 1.52 5.62 -13.02
N CYS A 129 2.24 6.53 -12.35
CA CYS A 129 3.69 6.52 -12.32
C CYS A 129 4.27 5.28 -11.62
N ALA A 130 3.66 4.84 -10.51
CA ALA A 130 4.10 3.65 -9.78
C ALA A 130 3.89 2.34 -10.54
N THR A 131 2.92 2.29 -11.46
CA THR A 131 2.56 1.09 -12.22
C THR A 131 3.01 1.09 -13.68
N LEU A 132 3.67 2.16 -14.10
CA LEU A 132 4.03 2.40 -15.49
C LEU A 132 4.93 1.30 -16.08
N HIS A 133 5.86 0.79 -15.30
CA HIS A 133 6.80 -0.27 -15.68
C HIS A 133 6.28 -1.70 -15.43
N GLU A 134 4.98 -1.85 -15.15
CA GLU A 134 4.31 -3.15 -14.92
C GLU A 134 4.97 -3.98 -13.81
N PRO A 135 5.14 -3.42 -12.60
CA PRO A 135 5.82 -4.13 -11.53
C PRO A 135 5.02 -5.34 -11.04
N PRO A 136 5.67 -6.48 -10.73
CA PRO A 136 4.98 -7.61 -10.09
C PRO A 136 4.60 -7.34 -8.62
N VAL A 137 5.18 -6.32 -8.00
CA VAL A 137 4.90 -5.91 -6.61
C VAL A 137 4.62 -4.43 -6.56
N LEU A 138 3.55 -4.04 -5.85
CA LEU A 138 3.15 -2.65 -5.67
C LEU A 138 3.02 -2.31 -4.19
N PHE A 139 3.70 -1.27 -3.75
CA PHE A 139 3.61 -0.72 -2.40
C PHE A 139 2.87 0.62 -2.42
N LEU A 140 1.83 0.73 -1.59
CA LEU A 140 0.97 1.89 -1.50
C LEU A 140 0.93 2.40 -0.05
N ASP A 141 1.54 3.56 0.20
CA ASP A 141 1.61 4.14 1.53
C ASP A 141 0.46 5.15 1.73
N GLU A 142 -0.58 4.74 2.45
CA GLU A 142 -1.81 5.51 2.69
C GLU A 142 -2.40 6.15 1.41
N PRO A 143 -2.67 5.35 0.37
CA PRO A 143 -2.87 5.84 -1.00
C PRO A 143 -4.11 6.72 -1.18
N THR A 144 -5.11 6.62 -0.31
CA THR A 144 -6.36 7.36 -0.40
C THR A 144 -6.59 8.32 0.76
N SER A 145 -5.50 8.66 1.50
CA SER A 145 -5.58 9.64 2.58
C SER A 145 -6.02 11.01 2.06
N GLY A 146 -7.08 11.55 2.67
CA GLY A 146 -7.65 12.86 2.31
C GLY A 146 -8.50 12.89 1.05
N VAL A 147 -8.76 11.75 0.39
CA VAL A 147 -9.65 11.66 -0.78
C VAL A 147 -11.09 11.38 -0.34
N ASP A 148 -12.03 11.87 -1.12
CA ASP A 148 -13.47 11.63 -0.89
C ASP A 148 -13.83 10.14 -1.06
N PRO A 149 -14.96 9.66 -0.47
CA PRO A 149 -15.34 8.26 -0.49
C PRO A 149 -15.58 7.67 -1.88
N ARG A 150 -16.02 8.48 -2.86
CA ARG A 150 -16.25 8.01 -4.24
C ARG A 150 -14.93 7.74 -4.92
N THR A 151 -14.01 8.70 -4.89
CA THR A 151 -12.66 8.58 -5.45
C THR A 151 -11.89 7.42 -4.78
N ARG A 152 -12.05 7.23 -3.46
CA ARG A 152 -11.49 6.08 -2.74
C ARG A 152 -11.97 4.75 -3.31
N ARG A 153 -13.28 4.56 -3.53
CA ARG A 153 -13.82 3.32 -4.11
C ARG A 153 -13.29 3.05 -5.51
N GLU A 154 -13.18 4.10 -6.34
CA GLU A 154 -12.62 3.98 -7.69
C GLU A 154 -11.14 3.56 -7.63
N PHE A 155 -10.38 4.13 -6.71
CA PHE A 155 -8.98 3.78 -6.50
C PHE A 155 -8.82 2.30 -6.10
N TRP A 156 -9.65 1.80 -5.18
CA TRP A 156 -9.64 0.40 -4.78
C TRP A 156 -10.04 -0.56 -5.90
N LYS A 157 -10.91 -0.15 -6.83
CA LYS A 157 -11.20 -0.93 -8.04
C LYS A 157 -9.96 -1.11 -8.93
N HIS A 158 -9.13 -0.07 -9.06
CA HIS A 158 -7.88 -0.17 -9.82
C HIS A 158 -6.88 -1.11 -9.13
N ILE A 159 -6.76 -1.06 -7.80
CA ILE A 159 -5.93 -2.00 -7.04
C ILE A 159 -6.39 -3.43 -7.28
N ASN A 160 -7.69 -3.71 -7.14
CA ASN A 160 -8.25 -5.04 -7.38
C ASN A 160 -8.02 -5.55 -8.81
N ALA A 161 -8.14 -4.68 -9.82
CA ALA A 161 -7.85 -5.06 -11.20
C ALA A 161 -6.37 -5.45 -11.40
N MET A 162 -5.46 -4.80 -10.70
CA MET A 162 -4.03 -5.16 -10.74
C MET A 162 -3.75 -6.50 -10.06
N THR A 163 -4.38 -6.79 -8.93
CA THR A 163 -4.21 -8.10 -8.27
C THR A 163 -4.79 -9.25 -9.09
N GLN A 164 -5.91 -9.05 -9.80
CA GLN A 164 -6.44 -10.04 -10.75
C GLN A 164 -5.44 -10.36 -11.88
N ASN A 165 -4.52 -9.44 -12.20
CA ASN A 165 -3.42 -9.66 -13.13
C ASN A 165 -2.15 -10.19 -12.45
N GLY A 166 -2.23 -10.66 -11.21
CA GLY A 166 -1.14 -11.29 -10.49
C GLY A 166 -0.19 -10.35 -9.73
N VAL A 167 -0.47 -9.05 -9.67
CA VAL A 167 0.34 -8.10 -8.90
C VAL A 167 0.14 -8.35 -7.40
N ALA A 168 1.23 -8.51 -6.65
CA ALA A 168 1.21 -8.53 -5.19
C ALA A 168 1.15 -7.09 -4.67
N VAL A 169 0.15 -6.76 -3.84
CA VAL A 169 -0.04 -5.39 -3.36
C VAL A 169 0.11 -5.33 -1.83
N LEU A 170 0.99 -4.46 -1.36
CA LEU A 170 1.12 -4.12 0.05
C LEU A 170 0.62 -2.69 0.28
N VAL A 171 -0.35 -2.53 1.17
CA VAL A 171 -0.95 -1.22 1.48
C VAL A 171 -0.74 -0.90 2.95
N THR A 172 -0.34 0.33 3.27
CA THR A 172 -0.52 0.85 4.63
C THR A 172 -1.79 1.67 4.70
N THR A 173 -2.52 1.56 5.78
CA THR A 173 -3.66 2.42 6.06
C THR A 173 -3.88 2.57 7.56
N HIS A 174 -4.56 3.63 7.95
CA HIS A 174 -5.14 3.79 9.28
C HIS A 174 -6.68 3.81 9.24
N PHE A 175 -7.26 3.64 8.04
CA PHE A 175 -8.70 3.57 7.83
C PHE A 175 -9.18 2.11 7.88
N MET A 176 -10.07 1.79 8.82
CA MET A 176 -10.64 0.45 8.97
C MET A 176 -11.44 0.02 7.74
N GLU A 177 -12.17 0.97 7.11
CA GLU A 177 -12.91 0.73 5.87
C GLU A 177 -12.02 0.27 4.71
N GLU A 178 -10.77 0.72 4.65
CA GLU A 178 -9.82 0.32 3.62
C GLU A 178 -9.28 -1.08 3.86
N ALA A 179 -9.10 -1.45 5.13
CA ALA A 179 -8.63 -2.77 5.49
C ALA A 179 -9.62 -3.88 5.07
N GLU A 180 -10.93 -3.58 4.99
CA GLU A 180 -11.94 -4.53 4.49
C GLU A 180 -11.76 -4.89 2.99
N TYR A 181 -10.99 -4.11 2.21
CA TYR A 181 -10.64 -4.47 0.84
C TYR A 181 -9.43 -5.39 0.73
N CYS A 182 -8.71 -5.63 1.83
CA CYS A 182 -7.52 -6.47 1.84
C CYS A 182 -7.89 -7.95 1.99
N ASP A 183 -7.16 -8.82 1.30
CA ASP A 183 -7.29 -10.28 1.48
C ASP A 183 -6.79 -10.71 2.85
N GLU A 184 -5.74 -10.06 3.34
CA GLU A 184 -5.14 -10.29 4.65
C GLU A 184 -4.64 -8.97 5.22
N ILE A 185 -4.71 -8.82 6.54
CA ILE A 185 -4.21 -7.66 7.27
C ILE A 185 -3.33 -8.07 8.44
N ALA A 186 -2.31 -7.26 8.71
CA ALA A 186 -1.57 -7.28 9.95
C ALA A 186 -1.87 -6.01 10.75
N LEU A 187 -2.32 -6.19 11.98
CA LEU A 187 -2.52 -5.11 12.93
C LEU A 187 -1.17 -4.75 13.56
N VAL A 188 -0.71 -3.52 13.34
CA VAL A 188 0.60 -3.05 13.80
C VAL A 188 0.42 -2.08 14.96
N PHE A 189 1.08 -2.37 16.07
CA PHE A 189 1.06 -1.52 17.26
C PHE A 189 2.43 -1.54 17.94
N GLN A 190 2.92 -0.36 18.38
CA GLN A 190 4.23 -0.19 19.06
C GLN A 190 5.42 -0.87 18.33
N GLY A 191 5.39 -0.90 16.99
CA GLY A 191 6.49 -1.44 16.18
C GLY A 191 6.44 -2.94 15.89
N GLY A 192 5.45 -3.67 16.40
CA GLY A 192 5.25 -5.10 16.18
C GLY A 192 3.89 -5.43 15.55
N ILE A 193 3.73 -6.64 15.01
CA ILE A 193 2.45 -7.19 14.59
C ILE A 193 1.77 -7.81 15.80
N ILE A 194 0.58 -7.30 16.17
CA ILE A 194 -0.20 -7.79 17.32
C ILE A 194 -1.27 -8.83 16.95
N ALA A 195 -1.72 -8.81 15.69
CA ALA A 195 -2.61 -9.83 15.14
C ALA A 195 -2.50 -9.83 13.60
N ARG A 196 -2.79 -10.98 12.97
CA ARG A 196 -2.76 -11.17 11.51
C ARG A 196 -3.84 -12.15 11.08
N GLY A 197 -4.49 -11.90 9.95
CA GLY A 197 -5.51 -12.74 9.35
C GLY A 197 -6.36 -11.97 8.34
N THR A 198 -7.42 -12.62 7.82
CA THR A 198 -8.43 -11.91 7.04
C THR A 198 -9.22 -10.95 7.94
N PRO A 199 -9.88 -9.92 7.40
CA PRO A 199 -10.75 -9.04 8.19
C PRO A 199 -11.74 -9.80 9.06
N ASP A 200 -12.40 -10.81 8.50
CA ASP A 200 -13.40 -11.63 9.24
C ASP A 200 -12.76 -12.51 10.31
N GLU A 201 -11.62 -13.10 10.05
CA GLU A 201 -10.88 -13.85 11.07
C GLU A 201 -10.47 -12.98 12.26
N LEU A 202 -10.02 -11.76 12.00
CA LEU A 202 -9.61 -10.83 13.04
C LEU A 202 -10.81 -10.38 13.88
N LYS A 203 -11.95 -10.11 13.26
CA LYS A 203 -13.20 -9.81 13.98
C LYS A 203 -13.62 -11.01 14.84
N GLY A 204 -13.58 -12.23 14.27
CA GLY A 204 -14.01 -13.44 14.96
C GLY A 204 -13.10 -13.90 16.11
N LYS A 205 -11.80 -13.64 16.00
CA LYS A 205 -10.79 -14.02 17.00
C LYS A 205 -10.46 -12.91 18.01
N ALA A 206 -11.08 -11.73 17.86
CA ALA A 206 -10.80 -10.60 18.75
C ALA A 206 -11.11 -10.91 20.22
N PRO A 207 -10.31 -10.40 21.17
CA PRO A 207 -10.59 -10.56 22.59
C PRO A 207 -12.00 -10.08 22.94
N GLY A 208 -12.82 -10.94 23.52
CA GLY A 208 -14.20 -10.60 23.89
C GLY A 208 -15.27 -10.81 22.80
N ALA A 209 -14.92 -11.23 21.58
CA ALA A 209 -15.87 -11.48 20.49
C ALA A 209 -17.00 -12.45 20.90
N ALA A 210 -16.69 -13.49 21.66
CA ALA A 210 -17.67 -14.44 22.15
C ALA A 210 -18.69 -13.86 23.17
N LYS A 211 -18.38 -12.74 23.84
CA LYS A 211 -19.24 -12.08 24.82
C LYS A 211 -20.25 -11.11 24.22
N ASN A 212 -19.97 -10.61 23.00
CA ASN A 212 -20.72 -9.55 22.32
C ASN A 212 -21.64 -10.07 21.19
N GLY A 213 -22.15 -11.32 21.29
CA GLY A 213 -23.09 -11.84 20.27
C GLY A 213 -22.45 -12.64 19.14
N GLY A 214 -21.13 -12.76 19.10
CA GLY A 214 -20.38 -13.49 18.07
C GLY A 214 -19.68 -12.58 17.05
N ALA A 215 -18.86 -13.17 16.18
CA ALA A 215 -18.07 -12.49 15.16
C ALA A 215 -18.88 -11.64 14.16
N ALA A 216 -20.19 -11.87 14.06
CA ALA A 216 -21.07 -11.20 13.09
C ALA A 216 -21.39 -9.74 13.46
N ASP A 217 -21.25 -9.36 14.72
CA ASP A 217 -21.64 -8.02 15.20
C ASP A 217 -20.44 -7.09 15.50
N MET A 218 -19.21 -7.62 15.48
CA MET A 218 -18.01 -6.83 15.78
C MET A 218 -17.44 -6.17 14.54
N THR A 219 -17.24 -4.87 14.60
CA THR A 219 -16.53 -4.11 13.56
C THR A 219 -15.02 -4.35 13.63
N LEU A 220 -14.29 -4.12 12.55
CA LEU A 220 -12.82 -4.22 12.53
C LEU A 220 -12.17 -3.20 13.49
N GLU A 221 -12.80 -2.03 13.68
CA GLU A 221 -12.35 -1.01 14.62
C GLU A 221 -12.45 -1.50 16.08
N GLU A 222 -13.57 -2.09 16.47
CA GLU A 222 -13.77 -2.68 17.81
C GLU A 222 -12.79 -3.84 18.04
N ALA A 223 -12.59 -4.69 17.02
CA ALA A 223 -11.61 -5.77 17.10
C ALA A 223 -10.19 -5.22 17.33
N PHE A 224 -9.80 -4.19 16.59
CA PHE A 224 -8.49 -3.55 16.72
C PHE A 224 -8.27 -2.95 18.12
N ILE A 225 -9.26 -2.25 18.66
CA ILE A 225 -9.22 -1.72 20.04
C ILE A 225 -9.03 -2.85 21.04
N ALA A 226 -9.80 -3.95 20.91
CA ALA A 226 -9.69 -5.10 21.80
C ALA A 226 -8.29 -5.77 21.78
N TYR A 227 -7.67 -5.88 20.59
CA TYR A 227 -6.29 -6.36 20.47
C TYR A 227 -5.28 -5.43 21.15
N ILE A 228 -5.42 -4.12 21.00
CA ILE A 228 -4.55 -3.13 21.68
C ILE A 228 -4.66 -3.25 23.19
N GLU A 229 -5.88 -3.27 23.72
CA GLU A 229 -6.14 -3.41 25.17
C GLU A 229 -5.54 -4.69 25.73
N GLU A 230 -5.63 -5.79 24.99
CA GLU A 230 -5.01 -7.06 25.39
C GLU A 230 -3.48 -6.96 25.48
N VAL A 231 -2.85 -6.33 24.48
CA VAL A 231 -1.39 -6.12 24.47
C VAL A 231 -0.96 -5.24 25.65
N GLN A 232 -1.67 -4.13 25.88
CA GLN A 232 -1.39 -3.21 26.98
C GLN A 232 -1.53 -3.88 28.34
N ARG A 233 -2.56 -4.73 28.52
CA ARG A 233 -2.76 -5.51 29.75
C ARG A 233 -1.64 -6.52 29.99
N LYS A 234 -1.14 -7.18 28.92
CA LYS A 234 -0.04 -8.14 29.03
C LYS A 234 1.31 -7.43 29.27
N GLY A 235 1.52 -6.24 28.68
CA GLY A 235 2.74 -5.45 28.83
C GLY A 235 2.83 -4.63 30.14
N GLY A 236 1.71 -4.37 30.80
CA GLY A 236 1.66 -3.64 32.07
C GLY A 236 2.02 -4.46 33.33
N HIS A 237 2.43 -5.73 33.15
CA HIS A 237 2.84 -6.64 34.22
C HIS A 237 4.33 -7.04 34.12
N ALA A 238 5.15 -6.31 33.34
CA ALA A 238 6.59 -6.55 33.22
C ALA A 238 7.42 -5.43 33.83
#